data_78e015381679958f68d4a3e73f96b1b2
#
_entry.id   78e015381679958f68d4a3e73f96b1b2
#
_cell.length_a   1.000
_cell.length_b   1.000
_cell.length_c   1.000
_cell.angle_alpha   90.00
_cell.angle_beta   90.00
_cell.angle_gamma   90.00
#
_symmetry.space_group_name_H-M   'P 1'
#
loop_
_entity.id
_entity.type
_entity.pdbx_description
1 polymer ?
#
loop_
_entity_poly.entity_id
_entity_poly.type
_entity_poly.pdbx_seq_one_letter_code
_entity_poly.pdbx_strand_id
1 'polypeptide(L)'
;MPLIKPFKALIPAAHLQRDVVTWPLENYSTGEAKLIASENSFSFLHLINPALEHPYLRGSRQDLIYKRIQENLEDFIHLNVLVTLPQPAYYIYQISCNGLVQHGIWTLSEVSSYLDGSIKKHELTVERREKQLSDYMQQTGLDANPVLITYRPDKVMDGLIKEYVKSKAVLDFVLKDKSLHRVWVVDEEADIDLITSAFRNMDAVYIADGHHRAAAMSKMDCFSTVYMSTEEVRILQYNRLVKDLNGLGQAEFLRLLEQDFELEKSTGRVEPDALHVMGMYLEKQWYYLRPKAGLFDENDAVGSLDVSILQEHILEPLLNIKDPRTDTRISFEGGAVAVEKLQEMVDNGLYMIAFTLHAVTVDQLIKVADENKVMPPKSTWIEPKFLVGLLTNRIT
;
A
#
# COMPACT_ATOMS: atom_id res chain seq x y z
N MET A 1 -9.52 0.63 -21.57
CA MET A 1 -9.47 2.07 -21.20
C MET A 1 -10.09 2.22 -19.82
N PRO A 2 -9.41 2.82 -18.86
CA PRO A 2 -9.92 2.94 -17.49
C PRO A 2 -11.15 3.88 -17.46
N LEU A 3 -12.23 3.39 -16.85
CA LEU A 3 -13.48 4.13 -16.68
C LEU A 3 -13.60 4.57 -15.23
N ILE A 4 -13.83 5.87 -15.04
CA ILE A 4 -13.96 6.49 -13.72
C ILE A 4 -15.27 7.27 -13.60
N LYS A 5 -15.73 7.48 -12.36
CA LYS A 5 -16.96 8.22 -12.05
C LYS A 5 -16.77 9.18 -10.88
N PRO A 6 -17.35 10.39 -10.94
CA PRO A 6 -17.46 11.26 -9.77
C PRO A 6 -18.44 10.66 -8.75
N PHE A 7 -18.26 10.98 -7.46
CA PHE A 7 -19.13 10.48 -6.40
C PHE A 7 -19.39 11.53 -5.31
N LYS A 8 -20.48 11.34 -4.55
CA LYS A 8 -20.77 12.14 -3.37
C LYS A 8 -20.07 11.55 -2.18
N ALA A 9 -18.95 12.15 -1.78
CA ALA A 9 -18.22 11.64 -0.62
C ALA A 9 -18.88 12.03 0.71
N LEU A 10 -18.80 11.11 1.68
CA LEU A 10 -18.87 11.43 3.10
C LEU A 10 -17.49 11.90 3.55
N ILE A 11 -17.42 13.07 4.15
CA ILE A 11 -16.19 13.67 4.66
C ILE A 11 -16.33 14.02 6.14
N PRO A 12 -15.24 14.09 6.91
CA PRO A 12 -15.27 14.62 8.26
C PRO A 12 -15.75 16.07 8.29
N ALA A 13 -16.56 16.41 9.28
CA ALA A 13 -16.89 17.82 9.54
C ALA A 13 -15.61 18.65 9.74
N ALA A 14 -15.61 19.91 9.29
CA ALA A 14 -14.41 20.75 9.26
C ALA A 14 -13.66 20.89 10.60
N HIS A 15 -14.37 20.82 11.72
CA HIS A 15 -13.79 20.92 13.07
C HIS A 15 -13.34 19.56 13.65
N LEU A 16 -13.68 18.43 13.00
CA LEU A 16 -13.38 17.06 13.44
C LEU A 16 -12.41 16.30 12.50
N GLN A 17 -11.82 16.98 11.52
CA GLN A 17 -10.99 16.34 10.50
C GLN A 17 -9.92 15.42 11.08
N ARG A 18 -9.21 15.90 12.12
CA ARG A 18 -8.11 15.18 12.78
C ARG A 18 -8.60 14.04 13.68
N ASP A 19 -9.80 14.18 14.22
CA ASP A 19 -10.35 13.23 15.17
C ASP A 19 -11.00 12.04 14.45
N VAL A 20 -11.57 12.28 13.26
CA VAL A 20 -12.26 11.25 12.48
C VAL A 20 -11.27 10.35 11.74
N VAL A 21 -10.35 10.94 10.97
CA VAL A 21 -9.47 10.15 10.09
C VAL A 21 -8.51 9.27 10.88
N THR A 22 -8.17 8.13 10.27
CA THR A 22 -7.21 7.19 10.86
C THR A 22 -6.32 6.58 9.78
N TRP A 23 -5.13 6.12 10.15
CA TRP A 23 -4.37 5.23 9.27
C TRP A 23 -5.09 3.88 9.13
N PRO A 24 -4.82 3.10 8.09
CA PRO A 24 -5.29 1.73 7.98
C PRO A 24 -4.96 0.91 9.24
N LEU A 25 -5.87 0.00 9.62
CA LEU A 25 -5.75 -0.72 10.89
C LEU A 25 -4.44 -1.52 11.02
N GLU A 26 -3.88 -1.97 9.91
CA GLU A 26 -2.60 -2.65 9.83
C GLU A 26 -1.38 -1.78 10.20
N ASN A 27 -1.55 -0.48 10.26
CA ASN A 27 -0.50 0.47 10.68
C ASN A 27 -0.39 0.61 12.20
N TYR A 28 -1.32 -0.01 12.95
CA TYR A 28 -1.35 0.05 14.41
C TYR A 28 -1.11 -1.33 15.03
N SER A 29 -0.44 -1.36 16.15
CA SER A 29 -0.55 -2.50 17.06
C SER A 29 -1.97 -2.59 17.63
N THR A 30 -2.39 -3.78 18.04
CA THR A 30 -3.71 -3.97 18.68
C THR A 30 -3.89 -3.08 19.92
N GLY A 31 -2.81 -2.80 20.66
CA GLY A 31 -2.84 -1.93 21.84
C GLY A 31 -3.09 -0.47 21.47
N GLU A 32 -2.38 0.05 20.48
CA GLU A 32 -2.53 1.41 19.97
C GLU A 32 -3.93 1.64 19.39
N ALA A 33 -4.41 0.74 18.54
CA ALA A 33 -5.75 0.85 17.98
C ALA A 33 -6.84 0.90 19.06
N LYS A 34 -6.72 0.09 20.12
CA LYS A 34 -7.66 0.12 21.27
C LYS A 34 -7.59 1.43 22.04
N LEU A 35 -6.37 1.93 22.28
CA LEU A 35 -6.20 3.19 23.00
C LEU A 35 -6.86 4.34 22.22
N ILE A 36 -6.59 4.43 20.91
CA ILE A 36 -7.20 5.45 20.04
C ILE A 36 -8.74 5.35 20.08
N ALA A 37 -9.29 4.14 19.91
CA ALA A 37 -10.74 3.95 19.95
C ALA A 37 -11.35 4.34 21.30
N SER A 38 -10.70 4.03 22.43
CA SER A 38 -11.21 4.34 23.76
C SER A 38 -11.11 5.82 24.14
N GLU A 39 -10.12 6.55 23.61
CA GLU A 39 -9.91 7.96 23.90
C GLU A 39 -10.62 8.90 22.93
N ASN A 40 -11.02 8.41 21.76
CA ASN A 40 -11.63 9.20 20.70
C ASN A 40 -12.89 8.54 20.12
N SER A 41 -14.05 8.97 20.62
CA SER A 41 -15.37 8.46 20.18
C SER A 41 -15.72 8.80 18.72
N PHE A 42 -15.00 9.73 18.09
CA PHE A 42 -15.21 10.11 16.68
C PHE A 42 -14.26 9.40 15.72
N SER A 43 -13.33 8.58 16.22
CA SER A 43 -12.37 7.88 15.36
C SER A 43 -13.08 6.96 14.36
N PHE A 44 -12.66 6.99 13.11
CA PHE A 44 -13.16 6.08 12.07
C PHE A 44 -12.88 4.60 12.38
N LEU A 45 -12.02 4.31 13.36
CA LEU A 45 -11.81 2.94 13.87
C LEU A 45 -13.09 2.28 14.35
N HIS A 46 -14.08 3.06 14.85
CA HIS A 46 -15.41 2.55 15.24
C HIS A 46 -16.23 2.04 14.05
N LEU A 47 -15.91 2.51 12.83
CA LEU A 47 -16.50 2.08 11.56
C LEU A 47 -15.70 0.97 10.86
N ILE A 48 -14.45 0.73 11.30
CA ILE A 48 -13.60 -0.35 10.79
C ILE A 48 -13.75 -1.61 11.68
N ASN A 49 -13.57 -1.45 12.99
CA ASN A 49 -13.55 -2.57 13.93
C ASN A 49 -14.08 -2.17 15.32
N PRO A 50 -15.39 -2.17 15.55
CA PRO A 50 -15.98 -1.79 16.84
C PRO A 50 -15.61 -2.76 17.99
N ALA A 51 -15.06 -3.95 17.69
CA ALA A 51 -14.57 -4.87 18.72
C ALA A 51 -13.30 -4.39 19.43
N LEU A 52 -12.68 -3.31 18.96
CA LEU A 52 -11.58 -2.64 19.66
C LEU A 52 -12.06 -2.09 21.01
N GLU A 53 -13.21 -1.44 21.03
CA GLU A 53 -13.80 -0.83 22.22
C GLU A 53 -14.77 -1.80 22.93
N HIS A 54 -15.47 -2.63 22.18
CA HIS A 54 -16.48 -3.55 22.69
C HIS A 54 -15.96 -4.99 22.74
N PRO A 55 -15.29 -5.42 23.85
CA PRO A 55 -14.69 -6.76 23.94
C PRO A 55 -15.69 -7.92 23.78
N TYR A 56 -16.97 -7.69 24.09
CA TYR A 56 -18.04 -8.69 23.92
C TYR A 56 -18.33 -9.02 22.44
N LEU A 57 -17.91 -8.16 21.51
CA LEU A 57 -17.99 -8.44 20.07
C LEU A 57 -16.85 -9.35 19.57
N ARG A 58 -15.81 -9.58 20.39
CA ARG A 58 -14.71 -10.47 20.01
C ARG A 58 -15.19 -11.91 19.99
N GLY A 59 -14.93 -12.58 18.85
CA GLY A 59 -15.41 -13.94 18.66
C GLY A 59 -16.93 -14.06 18.44
N SER A 60 -17.65 -12.92 18.38
CA SER A 60 -19.06 -12.87 18.01
C SER A 60 -19.26 -13.21 16.54
N ARG A 61 -20.51 -13.52 16.20
CA ARG A 61 -20.91 -13.64 14.80
C ARG A 61 -20.64 -12.32 14.07
N GLN A 62 -20.14 -12.41 12.86
CA GLN A 62 -19.73 -11.26 12.06
C GLN A 62 -20.90 -10.30 11.76
N ASP A 63 -22.12 -10.82 11.67
CA ASP A 63 -23.34 -10.03 11.49
C ASP A 63 -23.57 -8.99 12.60
N LEU A 64 -23.24 -9.31 13.86
CA LEU A 64 -23.33 -8.36 14.97
C LEU A 64 -22.30 -7.22 14.86
N ILE A 65 -21.11 -7.54 14.37
CA ILE A 65 -20.07 -6.53 14.13
C ILE A 65 -20.53 -5.56 13.04
N TYR A 66 -21.01 -6.07 11.91
CA TYR A 66 -21.51 -5.24 10.81
C TYR A 66 -22.71 -4.39 11.21
N LYS A 67 -23.65 -4.96 11.98
CA LYS A 67 -24.77 -4.20 12.52
C LYS A 67 -24.30 -3.04 13.40
N ARG A 68 -23.30 -3.26 14.27
CA ARG A 68 -22.74 -2.20 15.11
C ARG A 68 -22.05 -1.12 14.30
N ILE A 69 -21.37 -1.48 13.20
CA ILE A 69 -20.78 -0.51 12.28
C ILE A 69 -21.86 0.37 11.64
N GLN A 70 -22.98 -0.23 11.20
CA GLN A 70 -24.09 0.52 10.62
C GLN A 70 -24.72 1.49 11.64
N GLU A 71 -24.95 1.05 12.89
CA GLU A 71 -25.42 1.90 13.97
C GLU A 71 -24.46 3.08 14.23
N ASN A 72 -23.16 2.83 14.34
CA ASN A 72 -22.15 3.86 14.50
C ASN A 72 -22.12 4.84 13.31
N LEU A 73 -22.30 4.35 12.08
CA LEU A 73 -22.35 5.20 10.89
C LEU A 73 -23.56 6.16 10.92
N GLU A 74 -24.72 5.64 11.30
CA GLU A 74 -25.94 6.46 11.46
C GLU A 74 -25.74 7.53 12.54
N ASP A 75 -25.13 7.18 13.67
CA ASP A 75 -24.77 8.13 14.73
C ASP A 75 -23.81 9.21 14.22
N PHE A 76 -22.76 8.82 13.47
CA PHE A 76 -21.79 9.76 12.91
C PHE A 76 -22.42 10.76 11.94
N ILE A 77 -23.38 10.30 11.13
CA ILE A 77 -24.14 11.16 10.23
C ILE A 77 -25.11 12.07 10.99
N HIS A 78 -25.88 11.51 11.95
CA HIS A 78 -26.85 12.26 12.72
C HIS A 78 -26.20 13.36 13.59
N LEU A 79 -25.05 13.06 14.17
CA LEU A 79 -24.26 14.03 14.97
C LEU A 79 -23.43 14.98 14.11
N ASN A 80 -23.51 14.92 12.79
CA ASN A 80 -22.70 15.69 11.84
C ASN A 80 -21.18 15.49 12.07
N VAL A 81 -20.75 14.33 12.50
CA VAL A 81 -19.33 13.91 12.53
C VAL A 81 -18.83 13.68 11.11
N LEU A 82 -19.67 13.01 10.32
CA LEU A 82 -19.51 12.84 8.87
C LEU A 82 -20.61 13.60 8.13
N VAL A 83 -20.25 14.33 7.08
CA VAL A 83 -21.18 15.09 6.25
C VAL A 83 -21.06 14.67 4.79
N THR A 84 -22.21 14.57 4.10
CA THR A 84 -22.24 14.23 2.69
C THR A 84 -22.08 15.49 1.84
N LEU A 85 -21.16 15.47 0.89
CA LEU A 85 -21.03 16.54 -0.09
C LEU A 85 -22.24 16.59 -1.05
N PRO A 86 -22.72 17.78 -1.45
CA PRO A 86 -24.01 17.93 -2.11
C PRO A 86 -24.07 17.33 -3.52
N GLN A 87 -22.97 17.40 -4.26
CA GLN A 87 -22.87 16.97 -5.65
C GLN A 87 -21.83 15.87 -5.84
N PRO A 88 -21.98 15.01 -6.86
CA PRO A 88 -20.90 14.12 -7.27
C PRO A 88 -19.73 14.94 -7.79
N ALA A 89 -18.51 14.60 -7.37
CA ALA A 89 -17.28 15.29 -7.75
C ALA A 89 -16.13 14.32 -7.86
N TYR A 90 -15.05 14.75 -8.51
CA TYR A 90 -13.71 14.22 -8.28
C TYR A 90 -13.03 15.03 -7.18
N TYR A 91 -11.99 14.48 -6.59
CA TYR A 91 -11.29 15.17 -5.51
C TYR A 91 -9.79 15.14 -5.77
N ILE A 92 -9.17 16.32 -5.71
CA ILE A 92 -7.71 16.39 -5.69
C ILE A 92 -7.28 16.24 -4.24
N TYR A 93 -6.44 15.27 -3.99
CA TYR A 93 -5.88 14.97 -2.68
C TYR A 93 -4.39 15.26 -2.65
N GLN A 94 -3.95 16.04 -1.68
CA GLN A 94 -2.54 16.27 -1.38
C GLN A 94 -2.18 15.63 -0.06
N ILE A 95 -1.07 14.91 -0.06
CA ILE A 95 -0.37 14.48 1.15
C ILE A 95 1.04 15.06 1.13
N SER A 96 1.46 15.63 2.27
CA SER A 96 2.83 16.12 2.43
C SER A 96 3.43 15.52 3.69
N CYS A 97 4.53 14.81 3.54
CA CYS A 97 5.22 14.14 4.63
C CYS A 97 6.73 14.14 4.36
N ASN A 98 7.55 14.43 5.39
CA ASN A 98 9.01 14.39 5.30
C ASN A 98 9.60 15.24 4.14
N GLY A 99 8.99 16.40 3.87
CA GLY A 99 9.42 17.32 2.81
C GLY A 99 8.97 16.94 1.40
N LEU A 100 8.26 15.83 1.24
CA LEU A 100 7.65 15.45 -0.02
C LEU A 100 6.21 15.91 -0.08
N VAL A 101 5.80 16.39 -1.25
CA VAL A 101 4.43 16.77 -1.56
C VAL A 101 3.96 15.92 -2.72
N GLN A 102 2.89 15.16 -2.53
CA GLN A 102 2.35 14.23 -3.50
C GLN A 102 0.87 14.53 -3.73
N HIS A 103 0.42 14.41 -4.99
CA HIS A 103 -0.97 14.69 -5.38
C HIS A 103 -1.58 13.50 -6.08
N GLY A 104 -2.88 13.32 -5.88
CA GLY A 104 -3.66 12.32 -6.58
C GLY A 104 -5.08 12.76 -6.84
N ILE A 105 -5.75 12.10 -7.76
CA ILE A 105 -7.17 12.30 -8.06
C ILE A 105 -7.95 11.14 -7.45
N TRP A 106 -8.80 11.47 -6.48
CA TRP A 106 -9.68 10.49 -5.82
C TRP A 106 -11.02 10.41 -6.55
N THR A 107 -11.41 9.21 -6.91
CA THR A 107 -12.57 8.92 -7.75
C THR A 107 -13.13 7.53 -7.47
N LEU A 108 -14.17 7.11 -8.17
CA LEU A 108 -14.56 5.71 -8.28
C LEU A 108 -14.08 5.16 -9.63
N SER A 109 -13.46 3.99 -9.60
CA SER A 109 -13.17 3.21 -10.82
C SER A 109 -14.28 2.20 -11.07
N GLU A 110 -14.68 2.04 -12.35
CA GLU A 110 -15.60 0.97 -12.71
C GLU A 110 -14.91 -0.38 -12.64
N VAL A 111 -15.59 -1.37 -12.06
CA VAL A 111 -15.08 -2.73 -11.96
C VAL A 111 -14.85 -3.37 -13.33
N SER A 112 -15.61 -2.96 -14.35
CA SER A 112 -15.39 -3.37 -15.75
C SER A 112 -13.93 -3.17 -16.19
N SER A 113 -13.30 -2.04 -15.80
CA SER A 113 -11.90 -1.73 -16.14
C SER A 113 -10.89 -2.61 -15.42
N TYR A 114 -11.24 -3.11 -14.24
CA TYR A 114 -10.43 -4.13 -13.53
C TYR A 114 -10.55 -5.51 -14.19
N LEU A 115 -11.76 -5.86 -14.66
CA LEU A 115 -12.04 -7.17 -15.26
C LEU A 115 -11.52 -7.27 -16.70
N ASP A 116 -11.55 -6.17 -17.48
CA ASP A 116 -11.06 -6.14 -18.87
C ASP A 116 -9.53 -5.94 -18.98
N GLY A 117 -8.85 -5.69 -17.83
CA GLY A 117 -7.40 -5.50 -17.78
C GLY A 117 -6.93 -4.10 -18.15
N SER A 118 -7.82 -3.10 -18.28
CA SER A 118 -7.43 -1.68 -18.40
C SER A 118 -6.79 -1.18 -17.10
N ILE A 119 -7.20 -1.73 -15.95
CA ILE A 119 -6.52 -1.59 -14.66
C ILE A 119 -5.69 -2.86 -14.44
N LYS A 120 -4.39 -2.76 -14.65
CA LYS A 120 -3.45 -3.88 -14.58
C LYS A 120 -2.99 -4.15 -13.15
N LYS A 121 -2.68 -5.42 -12.87
CA LYS A 121 -2.25 -5.91 -11.55
C LYS A 121 -0.90 -6.61 -11.67
N HIS A 122 -0.15 -6.66 -10.57
CA HIS A 122 1.15 -7.32 -10.47
C HIS A 122 1.30 -8.18 -9.20
N GLU A 123 0.21 -8.39 -8.43
CA GLU A 123 0.22 -9.18 -7.21
C GLU A 123 -0.97 -10.14 -7.17
N LEU A 124 -0.75 -11.36 -6.67
CA LEU A 124 -1.80 -12.32 -6.38
C LEU A 124 -2.53 -11.95 -5.09
N THR A 125 -3.81 -12.19 -5.10
CA THR A 125 -4.67 -11.95 -3.96
C THR A 125 -5.07 -13.26 -3.27
N VAL A 126 -5.43 -13.18 -1.98
CA VAL A 126 -5.84 -14.33 -1.16
C VAL A 126 -7.35 -14.31 -1.00
N GLU A 127 -8.03 -15.33 -1.48
CA GLU A 127 -9.50 -15.43 -1.52
C GLU A 127 -10.16 -15.16 -0.16
N ARG A 128 -9.60 -15.69 0.93
CA ARG A 128 -10.12 -15.43 2.28
C ARG A 128 -10.14 -13.94 2.62
N ARG A 129 -9.08 -13.20 2.23
CA ARG A 129 -8.97 -11.76 2.51
C ARG A 129 -9.89 -10.95 1.61
N GLU A 130 -10.01 -11.34 0.35
CA GLU A 130 -10.97 -10.75 -0.60
C GLU A 130 -12.39 -10.88 -0.06
N LYS A 131 -12.77 -12.10 0.38
CA LYS A 131 -14.09 -12.36 0.94
C LYS A 131 -14.37 -11.50 2.18
N GLN A 132 -13.43 -11.39 3.11
CA GLN A 132 -13.58 -10.57 4.32
C GLN A 132 -13.82 -9.09 3.97
N LEU A 133 -13.06 -8.54 3.02
CA LEU A 133 -13.21 -7.16 2.56
C LEU A 133 -14.54 -6.96 1.81
N SER A 134 -14.91 -7.89 0.92
CA SER A 134 -16.16 -7.86 0.18
C SER A 134 -17.37 -7.91 1.14
N ASP A 135 -17.35 -8.85 2.10
CA ASP A 135 -18.42 -8.97 3.12
C ASP A 135 -18.53 -7.67 3.95
N TYR A 136 -17.39 -7.08 4.37
CA TYR A 136 -17.39 -5.79 5.07
C TYR A 136 -18.08 -4.70 4.24
N MET A 137 -17.65 -4.49 3.01
CA MET A 137 -18.17 -3.42 2.15
C MET A 137 -19.65 -3.63 1.80
N GLN A 138 -20.06 -4.86 1.50
CA GLN A 138 -21.44 -5.20 1.19
C GLN A 138 -22.38 -5.02 2.41
N GLN A 139 -21.92 -5.42 3.59
CA GLN A 139 -22.75 -5.38 4.79
C GLN A 139 -22.78 -4.00 5.44
N THR A 140 -21.72 -3.22 5.33
CA THR A 140 -21.65 -1.88 5.95
C THR A 140 -22.00 -0.75 5.00
N GLY A 141 -21.92 -0.97 3.68
CA GLY A 141 -22.08 0.07 2.68
C GLY A 141 -20.90 1.08 2.65
N LEU A 142 -19.75 0.74 3.24
CA LEU A 142 -18.61 1.64 3.38
C LEU A 142 -17.45 1.22 2.50
N ASP A 143 -16.99 2.14 1.64
CA ASP A 143 -15.74 2.06 0.91
C ASP A 143 -14.90 3.32 1.21
N ALA A 144 -14.08 3.22 2.25
CA ALA A 144 -13.37 4.34 2.87
C ALA A 144 -11.84 4.26 2.76
N ASN A 145 -11.31 3.17 2.18
CA ASN A 145 -9.87 2.96 2.00
C ASN A 145 -9.59 2.73 0.52
N PRO A 146 -9.14 3.74 -0.23
CA PRO A 146 -9.03 3.66 -1.68
C PRO A 146 -7.91 2.73 -2.14
N VAL A 147 -8.05 2.20 -3.34
CA VAL A 147 -6.96 1.54 -4.08
C VAL A 147 -6.08 2.62 -4.68
N LEU A 148 -4.76 2.51 -4.49
CA LEU A 148 -3.80 3.37 -5.19
C LEU A 148 -3.54 2.81 -6.59
N ILE A 149 -3.82 3.63 -7.59
CA ILE A 149 -3.56 3.35 -9.00
C ILE A 149 -2.57 4.38 -9.53
N THR A 150 -1.59 3.94 -10.30
CA THR A 150 -0.64 4.84 -10.94
C THR A 150 -0.83 4.87 -12.45
N TYR A 151 -0.54 6.02 -13.05
CA TYR A 151 -0.61 6.28 -14.49
C TYR A 151 0.64 7.04 -14.96
N ARG A 152 1.00 6.91 -16.25
CA ARG A 152 2.11 7.68 -16.80
C ARG A 152 1.77 9.16 -16.83
N PRO A 153 2.74 10.08 -16.60
CA PRO A 153 2.49 11.52 -16.52
C PRO A 153 1.62 12.05 -17.66
N ASP A 154 0.63 12.87 -17.32
CA ASP A 154 -0.29 13.51 -18.24
C ASP A 154 -0.35 15.02 -18.00
N LYS A 155 -0.06 15.82 -19.02
CA LYS A 155 0.03 17.29 -18.89
C LYS A 155 -1.29 17.95 -18.55
N VAL A 156 -2.42 17.37 -18.98
CA VAL A 156 -3.75 17.91 -18.69
C VAL A 156 -4.05 17.76 -17.22
N MET A 157 -3.79 16.56 -16.67
CA MET A 157 -3.98 16.27 -15.26
C MET A 157 -3.05 17.12 -14.38
N ASP A 158 -1.78 17.24 -14.75
CA ASP A 158 -0.82 18.07 -14.04
C ASP A 158 -1.22 19.55 -14.02
N GLY A 159 -1.72 20.05 -15.15
CA GLY A 159 -2.22 21.41 -15.29
C GLY A 159 -3.41 21.67 -14.38
N LEU A 160 -4.38 20.78 -14.38
CA LEU A 160 -5.58 20.87 -13.54
C LEU A 160 -5.23 20.83 -12.05
N ILE A 161 -4.42 19.86 -11.60
CA ILE A 161 -3.97 19.78 -10.20
C ILE A 161 -3.30 21.10 -9.79
N LYS A 162 -2.39 21.64 -10.61
CA LYS A 162 -1.68 22.91 -10.33
C LYS A 162 -2.62 24.11 -10.19
N GLU A 163 -3.76 24.14 -10.88
CA GLU A 163 -4.74 25.21 -10.72
C GLU A 163 -5.55 25.04 -9.43
N TYR A 164 -6.06 23.84 -9.17
CA TYR A 164 -6.90 23.60 -7.99
C TYR A 164 -6.16 23.84 -6.66
N VAL A 165 -4.88 23.45 -6.55
CA VAL A 165 -4.10 23.63 -5.32
C VAL A 165 -3.82 25.08 -4.96
N LYS A 166 -4.09 26.05 -5.85
CA LYS A 166 -4.04 27.49 -5.57
C LYS A 166 -5.27 28.02 -4.84
N SER A 167 -6.36 27.25 -4.89
CA SER A 167 -7.63 27.61 -4.25
C SER A 167 -7.67 27.12 -2.79
N LYS A 168 -8.76 27.45 -2.08
CA LYS A 168 -8.99 26.99 -0.72
C LYS A 168 -9.44 25.51 -0.74
N ALA A 169 -8.72 24.67 -0.02
CA ALA A 169 -9.10 23.28 0.20
C ALA A 169 -10.37 23.16 1.08
N VAL A 170 -11.20 22.16 0.82
CA VAL A 170 -12.35 21.82 1.66
C VAL A 170 -11.94 21.12 2.95
N LEU A 171 -10.85 20.36 2.90
CA LEU A 171 -10.17 19.78 4.06
C LEU A 171 -8.71 20.24 4.05
N ASP A 172 -8.22 20.73 5.19
CA ASP A 172 -6.82 21.21 5.37
C ASP A 172 -6.41 21.01 6.83
N PHE A 173 -5.58 20.01 7.10
CA PHE A 173 -5.14 19.68 8.45
C PHE A 173 -3.81 18.96 8.49
N VAL A 174 -3.16 19.01 9.66
CA VAL A 174 -1.91 18.33 9.96
C VAL A 174 -2.16 17.31 11.07
N LEU A 175 -1.68 16.08 10.91
CA LEU A 175 -1.75 15.01 11.91
C LEU A 175 -0.59 15.11 12.93
N LYS A 176 -0.65 14.25 13.97
CA LYS A 176 0.39 14.19 15.03
C LYS A 176 1.77 13.78 14.49
N ASP A 177 1.81 12.98 13.42
CA ASP A 177 3.02 12.57 12.71
C ASP A 177 3.60 13.67 11.79
N LYS A 178 2.99 14.87 11.81
CA LYS A 178 3.32 16.04 11.00
C LYS A 178 2.98 15.90 9.51
N SER A 179 2.29 14.86 9.09
CA SER A 179 1.75 14.78 7.74
C SER A 179 0.65 15.83 7.54
N LEU A 180 0.71 16.54 6.41
CA LEU A 180 -0.28 17.51 5.98
C LEU A 180 -1.19 16.87 4.93
N HIS A 181 -2.50 17.04 5.12
CA HIS A 181 -3.52 16.49 4.23
C HIS A 181 -4.45 17.62 3.77
N ARG A 182 -4.65 17.71 2.44
CA ARG A 182 -5.55 18.67 1.82
C ARG A 182 -6.42 17.99 0.77
N VAL A 183 -7.66 18.45 0.67
CA VAL A 183 -8.61 17.97 -0.34
C VAL A 183 -9.27 19.16 -1.00
N TRP A 184 -9.34 19.15 -2.33
CA TRP A 184 -10.11 20.07 -3.15
C TRP A 184 -11.20 19.31 -3.88
N VAL A 185 -12.37 19.93 -4.04
CA VAL A 185 -13.50 19.38 -4.76
C VAL A 185 -13.44 19.87 -6.21
N VAL A 186 -13.56 18.95 -7.14
CA VAL A 186 -13.66 19.22 -8.58
C VAL A 186 -15.10 18.88 -9.00
N ASP A 187 -15.98 19.86 -8.98
CA ASP A 187 -17.43 19.75 -9.26
C ASP A 187 -17.89 20.58 -10.47
N GLU A 188 -17.00 21.35 -11.09
CA GLU A 188 -17.28 22.02 -12.34
C GLU A 188 -17.37 21.00 -13.48
N GLU A 189 -18.48 21.03 -14.25
CA GLU A 189 -18.77 20.06 -15.31
C GLU A 189 -17.65 19.94 -16.35
N ALA A 190 -17.07 21.10 -16.76
CA ALA A 190 -15.97 21.12 -17.72
C ALA A 190 -14.71 20.39 -17.22
N ASP A 191 -14.39 20.51 -15.94
CA ASP A 191 -13.22 19.86 -15.33
C ASP A 191 -13.48 18.36 -15.10
N ILE A 192 -14.72 17.99 -14.73
CA ILE A 192 -15.16 16.59 -14.65
C ILE A 192 -15.02 15.91 -16.02
N ASP A 193 -15.50 16.55 -17.09
CA ASP A 193 -15.39 16.03 -18.45
C ASP A 193 -13.93 15.93 -18.90
N LEU A 194 -13.11 16.91 -18.55
CA LEU A 194 -11.68 16.92 -18.85
C LEU A 194 -10.95 15.74 -18.21
N ILE A 195 -11.15 15.51 -16.92
CA ILE A 195 -10.56 14.38 -16.17
C ILE A 195 -11.07 13.06 -16.76
N THR A 196 -12.37 12.91 -16.94
CA THR A 196 -12.98 11.69 -17.46
C THR A 196 -12.43 11.34 -18.85
N SER A 197 -12.28 12.35 -19.72
CA SER A 197 -11.74 12.19 -21.07
C SER A 197 -10.25 11.83 -21.04
N ALA A 198 -9.47 12.45 -20.15
CA ALA A 198 -8.06 12.13 -20.01
C ALA A 198 -7.85 10.65 -19.63
N PHE A 199 -8.60 10.12 -18.66
CA PHE A 199 -8.52 8.70 -18.29
C PHE A 199 -9.01 7.77 -19.41
N ARG A 200 -10.05 8.12 -20.13
CA ARG A 200 -10.50 7.33 -21.30
C ARG A 200 -9.47 7.23 -22.41
N ASN A 201 -8.56 8.19 -22.51
CA ASN A 201 -7.50 8.19 -23.51
C ASN A 201 -6.24 7.43 -23.07
N MET A 202 -6.18 6.94 -21.82
CA MET A 202 -5.07 6.10 -21.35
C MET A 202 -5.29 4.65 -21.79
N ASP A 203 -4.25 4.01 -22.31
CA ASP A 203 -4.32 2.60 -22.72
C ASP A 203 -4.47 1.68 -21.49
N ALA A 204 -3.71 1.94 -20.46
CA ALA A 204 -3.73 1.19 -19.20
C ALA A 204 -3.28 2.05 -18.02
N VAL A 205 -3.70 1.63 -16.83
CA VAL A 205 -3.24 2.13 -15.53
C VAL A 205 -2.91 0.93 -14.63
N TYR A 206 -2.19 1.14 -13.54
CA TYR A 206 -1.56 0.07 -12.79
C TYR A 206 -1.90 0.17 -11.30
N ILE A 207 -2.41 -0.91 -10.72
CA ILE A 207 -2.59 -0.95 -9.27
C ILE A 207 -1.21 -0.88 -8.63
N ALA A 208 -0.97 0.15 -7.83
CA ALA A 208 0.24 0.27 -7.03
C ALA A 208 0.06 -0.35 -5.64
N ASP A 209 -1.05 -0.05 -4.95
CA ASP A 209 -1.38 -0.64 -3.64
C ASP A 209 -2.88 -0.95 -3.54
N GLY A 210 -3.23 -2.04 -2.85
CA GLY A 210 -4.62 -2.41 -2.61
C GLY A 210 -5.19 -3.49 -3.52
N HIS A 211 -4.38 -4.39 -4.06
CA HIS A 211 -4.83 -5.51 -4.90
C HIS A 211 -5.99 -6.31 -4.30
N HIS A 212 -5.92 -6.62 -2.99
CA HIS A 212 -7.01 -7.31 -2.28
C HIS A 212 -8.31 -6.50 -2.22
N ARG A 213 -8.19 -5.14 -2.11
CA ARG A 213 -9.37 -4.25 -2.12
C ARG A 213 -10.02 -4.24 -3.50
N ALA A 214 -9.23 -4.08 -4.56
CA ALA A 214 -9.73 -4.13 -5.92
C ALA A 214 -10.39 -5.49 -6.25
N ALA A 215 -9.75 -6.59 -5.88
CA ALA A 215 -10.30 -7.94 -6.08
C ALA A 215 -11.60 -8.18 -5.29
N ALA A 216 -11.68 -7.68 -4.05
CA ALA A 216 -12.87 -7.78 -3.21
C ALA A 216 -14.11 -7.09 -3.83
N MET A 217 -13.87 -6.01 -4.59
CA MET A 217 -14.92 -5.25 -5.26
C MET A 217 -15.36 -5.82 -6.62
N SER A 218 -14.77 -6.92 -7.07
CA SER A 218 -15.04 -7.49 -8.41
C SER A 218 -16.51 -7.87 -8.67
N LYS A 219 -17.35 -7.92 -7.63
CA LYS A 219 -18.80 -8.17 -7.72
C LYS A 219 -19.66 -6.92 -7.54
N MET A 220 -19.05 -5.75 -7.42
CA MET A 220 -19.68 -4.44 -7.31
C MET A 220 -19.63 -3.72 -8.66
N ASP A 221 -20.22 -2.52 -8.73
CA ASP A 221 -20.15 -1.69 -9.94
C ASP A 221 -18.88 -0.84 -9.98
N CYS A 222 -18.50 -0.28 -8.84
CA CYS A 222 -17.38 0.65 -8.71
C CYS A 222 -16.65 0.45 -7.38
N PHE A 223 -15.42 0.98 -7.30
CA PHE A 223 -14.63 1.01 -6.07
C PHE A 223 -13.80 2.30 -5.96
N SER A 224 -13.54 2.72 -4.73
CA SER A 224 -12.79 3.93 -4.42
C SER A 224 -11.32 3.79 -4.82
N THR A 225 -10.83 4.79 -5.55
CA THR A 225 -9.47 4.80 -6.07
C THR A 225 -8.84 6.18 -5.95
N VAL A 226 -7.53 6.21 -5.71
CA VAL A 226 -6.70 7.41 -5.87
C VAL A 226 -5.73 7.16 -7.02
N TYR A 227 -5.82 7.99 -8.02
CA TYR A 227 -4.91 7.97 -9.17
C TYR A 227 -3.77 8.94 -8.95
N MET A 228 -2.54 8.45 -9.02
CA MET A 228 -1.33 9.27 -8.91
C MET A 228 -0.43 9.03 -10.11
N SER A 229 0.18 10.10 -10.61
CA SER A 229 1.24 9.97 -11.63
C SER A 229 2.36 9.05 -11.12
N THR A 230 3.03 8.34 -12.02
CA THR A 230 4.22 7.56 -11.67
C THR A 230 5.34 8.40 -11.05
N GLU A 231 5.34 9.71 -11.27
CA GLU A 231 6.29 10.66 -10.65
C GLU A 231 5.93 10.99 -9.19
N GLU A 232 4.67 10.78 -8.79
CA GLU A 232 4.16 11.05 -7.44
C GLU A 232 4.21 9.80 -6.54
N VAL A 233 4.31 8.60 -7.11
CA VAL A 233 4.36 7.34 -6.36
C VAL A 233 5.80 7.00 -5.99
N ARG A 234 6.02 6.60 -4.75
CA ARG A 234 7.32 6.09 -4.30
C ARG A 234 7.21 4.62 -3.95
N ILE A 235 8.14 3.86 -4.46
CA ILE A 235 8.33 2.47 -4.06
C ILE A 235 9.56 2.44 -3.15
N LEU A 236 9.40 1.91 -1.96
CA LEU A 236 10.47 1.70 -1.00
C LEU A 236 10.83 0.22 -0.93
N GLN A 237 12.00 -0.03 -0.40
CA GLN A 237 12.53 -1.38 -0.26
C GLN A 237 11.68 -2.22 0.71
N TYR A 238 11.69 -3.50 0.44
CA TYR A 238 11.13 -4.51 1.34
C TYR A 238 12.27 -5.46 1.74
N ASN A 239 12.83 -5.25 2.93
CA ASN A 239 13.97 -6.02 3.44
C ASN A 239 13.50 -7.36 4.05
N ARG A 240 14.40 -8.32 4.19
CA ARG A 240 14.13 -9.65 4.73
C ARG A 240 15.01 -9.92 5.95
N LEU A 241 14.42 -10.59 6.92
CA LEU A 241 15.09 -11.10 8.12
C LEU A 241 14.80 -12.59 8.23
N VAL A 242 15.83 -13.42 8.46
CA VAL A 242 15.66 -14.86 8.58
C VAL A 242 16.26 -15.35 9.90
N LYS A 243 15.53 -16.27 10.58
CA LYS A 243 15.84 -16.71 11.94
C LYS A 243 16.99 -17.69 12.03
N ASP A 244 17.26 -18.44 10.97
CA ASP A 244 18.30 -19.49 10.98
C ASP A 244 18.88 -19.70 9.56
N LEU A 245 19.99 -20.41 9.48
CA LEU A 245 20.65 -20.77 8.22
C LEU A 245 20.32 -22.20 7.77
N ASN A 246 19.16 -22.75 8.14
CA ASN A 246 18.74 -24.09 7.77
C ASN A 246 19.75 -25.19 8.16
N GLY A 247 20.40 -25.03 9.30
CA GLY A 247 21.41 -25.96 9.80
C GLY A 247 22.80 -25.80 9.20
N LEU A 248 23.00 -24.88 8.25
CA LEU A 248 24.33 -24.58 7.71
C LEU A 248 25.16 -23.79 8.71
N GLY A 249 26.45 -24.10 8.77
CA GLY A 249 27.41 -23.25 9.44
C GLY A 249 27.70 -21.99 8.61
N GLN A 250 28.09 -20.89 9.27
CA GLN A 250 28.36 -19.62 8.56
C GLN A 250 29.35 -19.77 7.40
N ALA A 251 30.51 -20.43 7.64
CA ALA A 251 31.54 -20.60 6.64
C ALA A 251 31.03 -21.39 5.41
N GLU A 252 30.20 -22.40 5.66
CA GLU A 252 29.58 -23.19 4.60
C GLU A 252 28.54 -22.36 3.82
N PHE A 253 27.70 -21.61 4.53
CA PHE A 253 26.72 -20.72 3.89
C PHE A 253 27.39 -19.70 2.99
N LEU A 254 28.45 -19.01 3.45
CA LEU A 254 29.20 -18.06 2.64
C LEU A 254 29.85 -18.72 1.41
N ARG A 255 30.43 -19.92 1.58
CA ARG A 255 31.02 -20.68 0.47
C ARG A 255 29.97 -21.10 -0.59
N LEU A 256 28.75 -21.41 -0.17
CA LEU A 256 27.65 -21.71 -1.09
C LEU A 256 27.18 -20.46 -1.83
N LEU A 257 27.06 -19.33 -1.11
CA LEU A 257 26.72 -18.04 -1.73
C LEU A 257 27.72 -17.62 -2.80
N GLU A 258 29.03 -17.85 -2.59
CA GLU A 258 30.09 -17.53 -3.55
C GLU A 258 29.98 -18.33 -4.87
N GLN A 259 29.12 -19.33 -4.99
CA GLN A 259 28.85 -20.01 -6.25
C GLN A 259 28.09 -19.11 -7.21
N ASP A 260 27.11 -18.40 -6.72
CA ASP A 260 26.17 -17.59 -7.51
C ASP A 260 26.43 -16.07 -7.39
N PHE A 261 27.06 -15.62 -6.29
CA PHE A 261 27.27 -14.20 -6.00
C PHE A 261 28.74 -13.85 -5.83
N GLU A 262 29.07 -12.61 -6.19
CA GLU A 262 30.29 -11.96 -5.74
C GLU A 262 30.02 -11.35 -4.36
N LEU A 263 30.80 -11.77 -3.35
CA LEU A 263 30.71 -11.28 -1.99
C LEU A 263 31.85 -10.30 -1.70
N GLU A 264 31.49 -9.10 -1.24
CA GLU A 264 32.44 -8.08 -0.81
C GLU A 264 32.11 -7.64 0.61
N LYS A 265 33.09 -7.73 1.54
CA LYS A 265 32.91 -7.25 2.90
C LYS A 265 32.82 -5.74 2.93
N SER A 266 31.79 -5.22 3.61
CA SER A 266 31.65 -3.80 3.85
C SER A 266 32.12 -3.42 5.26
N THR A 267 32.75 -2.25 5.39
CA THR A 267 33.13 -1.66 6.68
C THR A 267 31.97 -0.92 7.35
N GLY A 268 30.90 -0.66 6.62
CA GLY A 268 29.69 0.01 7.10
C GLY A 268 28.43 -0.76 6.74
N ARG A 269 27.28 -0.18 7.09
CA ARG A 269 25.97 -0.70 6.70
C ARG A 269 25.79 -0.64 5.20
N VAL A 270 25.08 -1.59 4.65
CA VAL A 270 24.81 -1.67 3.20
C VAL A 270 23.34 -1.31 2.96
N GLU A 271 23.15 -0.16 2.34
CA GLU A 271 21.87 0.28 1.75
C GLU A 271 22.03 0.27 0.24
N PRO A 272 21.43 -0.70 -0.46
CA PRO A 272 21.58 -0.78 -1.91
C PRO A 272 21.06 0.46 -2.63
N ASP A 273 21.88 1.06 -3.47
CA ASP A 273 21.58 2.26 -4.28
C ASP A 273 21.43 1.97 -5.78
N ALA A 274 21.59 0.71 -6.16
CA ALA A 274 21.49 0.26 -7.55
C ALA A 274 20.81 -1.11 -7.63
N LEU A 275 20.20 -1.38 -8.79
CA LEU A 275 19.65 -2.70 -9.12
C LEU A 275 20.76 -3.76 -9.09
N HIS A 276 20.40 -4.96 -8.68
CA HIS A 276 21.27 -6.14 -8.59
C HIS A 276 22.44 -5.96 -7.62
N VAL A 277 22.31 -5.02 -6.68
CA VAL A 277 23.14 -4.92 -5.50
C VAL A 277 22.28 -5.20 -4.28
N MET A 278 22.63 -6.20 -3.50
CA MET A 278 21.96 -6.53 -2.25
C MET A 278 22.93 -6.36 -1.08
N GLY A 279 22.40 -6.00 0.09
CA GLY A 279 23.14 -6.04 1.33
C GLY A 279 22.81 -7.30 2.12
N MET A 280 23.79 -7.83 2.84
CA MET A 280 23.59 -8.93 3.77
C MET A 280 24.31 -8.63 5.08
N TYR A 281 23.61 -8.79 6.20
CA TYR A 281 24.19 -8.70 7.52
C TYR A 281 24.15 -10.07 8.21
N LEU A 282 25.32 -10.61 8.52
CA LEU A 282 25.52 -11.91 9.14
C LEU A 282 26.68 -11.82 10.13
N GLU A 283 26.49 -12.28 11.37
CA GLU A 283 27.53 -12.33 12.42
C GLU A 283 28.36 -11.03 12.53
N LYS A 284 27.68 -9.91 12.73
CA LYS A 284 28.29 -8.58 12.91
C LYS A 284 29.08 -8.07 11.71
N GLN A 285 28.93 -8.68 10.52
CA GLN A 285 29.59 -8.28 9.30
C GLN A 285 28.56 -7.97 8.22
N TRP A 286 28.70 -6.81 7.60
CA TRP A 286 27.98 -6.44 6.39
C TRP A 286 28.72 -6.92 5.14
N TYR A 287 27.97 -7.35 4.13
CA TYR A 287 28.45 -7.78 2.83
C TYR A 287 27.62 -7.12 1.74
N TYR A 288 28.26 -6.76 0.64
CA TYR A 288 27.60 -6.60 -0.64
C TYR A 288 27.50 -7.96 -1.32
N LEU A 289 26.32 -8.23 -1.90
CA LEU A 289 26.09 -9.38 -2.77
C LEU A 289 25.74 -8.87 -4.16
N ARG A 290 26.48 -9.30 -5.15
CA ARG A 290 26.21 -9.02 -6.57
C ARG A 290 26.03 -10.34 -7.30
N PRO A 291 24.89 -10.58 -8.00
CA PRO A 291 24.70 -11.79 -8.81
C PRO A 291 25.81 -11.87 -9.87
N LYS A 292 26.35 -13.05 -10.07
CA LYS A 292 27.31 -13.28 -11.16
C LYS A 292 26.66 -13.18 -12.52
N ALA A 293 27.41 -12.83 -13.54
CA ALA A 293 26.92 -12.74 -14.90
C ALA A 293 26.26 -14.05 -15.36
N GLY A 294 25.03 -13.95 -15.90
CA GLY A 294 24.25 -15.07 -16.39
C GLY A 294 23.45 -15.82 -15.30
N LEU A 295 23.42 -15.32 -14.06
CA LEU A 295 22.62 -15.94 -13.00
C LEU A 295 21.12 -15.80 -13.25
N PHE A 296 20.68 -14.75 -13.89
CA PHE A 296 19.28 -14.49 -14.26
C PHE A 296 19.19 -13.92 -15.68
N ASP A 297 17.99 -13.94 -16.28
CA ASP A 297 17.72 -13.31 -17.58
C ASP A 297 17.21 -11.87 -17.35
N GLU A 298 17.97 -10.87 -17.80
CA GLU A 298 17.60 -9.44 -17.71
C GLU A 298 16.31 -9.09 -18.47
N ASN A 299 15.92 -9.92 -19.44
CA ASN A 299 14.66 -9.72 -20.18
C ASN A 299 13.44 -10.28 -19.45
N ASP A 300 13.61 -11.20 -18.51
CA ASP A 300 12.49 -11.70 -17.71
C ASP A 300 12.06 -10.63 -16.69
N ALA A 301 10.84 -10.12 -16.89
CA ALA A 301 10.30 -9.06 -16.05
C ALA A 301 10.19 -9.42 -14.56
N VAL A 302 10.07 -10.71 -14.23
CA VAL A 302 9.96 -11.18 -12.83
C VAL A 302 11.29 -11.76 -12.34
N GLY A 303 11.93 -12.63 -13.12
CA GLY A 303 13.19 -13.28 -12.74
C GLY A 303 14.35 -12.29 -12.53
N SER A 304 14.33 -11.13 -13.21
CA SER A 304 15.34 -10.08 -13.03
C SER A 304 15.14 -9.19 -11.81
N LEU A 305 14.06 -9.34 -11.04
CA LEU A 305 13.87 -8.58 -9.81
C LEU A 305 14.79 -9.08 -8.69
N ASP A 306 15.40 -8.16 -7.93
CA ASP A 306 16.27 -8.51 -6.79
C ASP A 306 15.58 -9.44 -5.79
N VAL A 307 14.26 -9.26 -5.60
CA VAL A 307 13.44 -10.12 -4.74
C VAL A 307 13.32 -11.54 -5.29
N SER A 308 13.28 -11.72 -6.60
CA SER A 308 13.24 -13.02 -7.27
C SER A 308 14.60 -13.70 -7.22
N ILE A 309 15.66 -12.97 -7.53
CA ILE A 309 17.04 -13.46 -7.45
C ILE A 309 17.35 -13.93 -6.02
N LEU A 310 16.98 -13.15 -5.00
CA LEU A 310 17.13 -13.55 -3.60
C LEU A 310 16.35 -14.83 -3.28
N GLN A 311 15.09 -14.93 -3.76
CA GLN A 311 14.24 -16.09 -3.52
C GLN A 311 14.82 -17.35 -4.16
N GLU A 312 15.17 -17.29 -5.44
CA GLU A 312 15.55 -18.43 -6.25
C GLU A 312 16.97 -18.94 -5.98
N HIS A 313 17.87 -18.07 -5.55
CA HIS A 313 19.28 -18.42 -5.36
C HIS A 313 19.74 -18.47 -3.90
N ILE A 314 18.97 -17.91 -2.96
CA ILE A 314 19.34 -17.90 -1.54
C ILE A 314 18.25 -18.49 -0.65
N LEU A 315 17.03 -17.91 -0.67
CA LEU A 315 16.00 -18.28 0.31
C LEU A 315 15.52 -19.73 0.10
N GLU A 316 15.26 -20.13 -1.12
CA GLU A 316 14.80 -21.49 -1.40
C GLU A 316 15.96 -22.51 -1.35
N PRO A 317 17.05 -22.40 -2.13
CA PRO A 317 18.06 -23.47 -2.21
C PRO A 317 18.92 -23.60 -0.95
N LEU A 318 19.26 -22.50 -0.28
CA LEU A 318 20.16 -22.53 0.88
C LEU A 318 19.41 -22.53 2.21
N LEU A 319 18.37 -21.71 2.34
CA LEU A 319 17.61 -21.54 3.57
C LEU A 319 16.32 -22.39 3.61
N ASN A 320 16.01 -23.13 2.53
CA ASN A 320 14.81 -23.97 2.37
C ASN A 320 13.49 -23.21 2.66
N ILE A 321 13.45 -21.91 2.32
CA ILE A 321 12.25 -21.07 2.41
C ILE A 321 11.56 -21.08 1.03
N LYS A 322 10.67 -22.06 0.81
CA LYS A 322 9.99 -22.25 -0.48
C LYS A 322 8.84 -21.26 -0.71
N ASP A 323 8.03 -21.02 0.32
CA ASP A 323 6.95 -20.03 0.26
C ASP A 323 7.09 -19.03 1.41
N PRO A 324 7.63 -17.84 1.13
CA PRO A 324 7.87 -16.82 2.15
C PRO A 324 6.59 -16.24 2.76
N ARG A 325 5.38 -16.55 2.21
CA ARG A 325 4.10 -16.12 2.81
C ARG A 325 3.71 -16.98 4.02
N THR A 326 4.18 -18.20 4.08
CA THR A 326 3.77 -19.19 5.08
C THR A 326 4.91 -19.62 6.00
N ASP A 327 6.16 -19.42 5.62
CA ASP A 327 7.32 -19.78 6.44
C ASP A 327 7.49 -18.79 7.60
N THR A 328 7.45 -19.30 8.84
CA THR A 328 7.55 -18.49 10.07
C THR A 328 8.98 -18.09 10.42
N ARG A 329 9.98 -18.57 9.68
CA ARG A 329 11.39 -18.23 9.87
C ARG A 329 11.77 -16.93 9.17
N ILE A 330 11.00 -16.49 8.17
CA ILE A 330 11.24 -15.22 7.47
C ILE A 330 10.31 -14.13 7.97
N SER A 331 10.82 -12.92 8.08
CA SER A 331 10.07 -11.70 8.35
C SER A 331 10.41 -10.62 7.33
N PHE A 332 9.52 -9.65 7.19
CA PHE A 332 9.62 -8.59 6.19
C PHE A 332 9.55 -7.23 6.88
N GLU A 333 10.51 -6.37 6.58
CA GLU A 333 10.54 -4.98 7.04
C GLU A 333 10.49 -4.05 5.81
N GLY A 334 9.34 -3.42 5.61
CA GLY A 334 9.09 -2.54 4.47
C GLY A 334 9.11 -1.06 4.85
N GLY A 335 9.28 -0.21 3.84
CA GLY A 335 9.27 1.23 4.01
C GLY A 335 10.61 1.80 4.48
N ALA A 336 10.56 2.99 5.07
CA ALA A 336 11.75 3.71 5.54
C ALA A 336 12.29 3.17 6.89
N VAL A 337 12.32 1.84 7.04
CA VAL A 337 12.93 1.21 8.23
C VAL A 337 14.45 1.37 8.12
N ALA A 338 15.02 2.05 9.09
CA ALA A 338 16.47 2.25 9.14
C ALA A 338 17.20 0.90 9.18
N VAL A 339 18.25 0.77 8.38
CA VAL A 339 19.09 -0.44 8.31
C VAL A 339 19.71 -0.77 9.69
N GLU A 340 19.87 0.26 10.55
CA GLU A 340 20.24 0.11 11.95
C GLU A 340 19.31 -0.84 12.69
N LYS A 341 18.01 -0.70 12.53
CA LYS A 341 17.01 -1.55 13.19
C LYS A 341 17.15 -3.00 12.75
N LEU A 342 17.39 -3.25 11.45
CA LEU A 342 17.63 -4.61 10.96
C LEU A 342 18.87 -5.22 11.59
N GLN A 343 19.95 -4.45 11.65
CA GLN A 343 21.19 -4.85 12.32
C GLN A 343 20.95 -5.17 13.80
N GLU A 344 20.26 -4.30 14.54
CA GLU A 344 19.91 -4.50 15.94
C GLU A 344 19.08 -5.78 16.17
N MET A 345 18.15 -6.10 15.27
CA MET A 345 17.33 -7.31 15.37
C MET A 345 18.17 -8.58 15.21
N VAL A 346 19.22 -8.54 14.39
CA VAL A 346 20.20 -9.63 14.26
C VAL A 346 21.14 -9.67 15.45
N ASP A 347 21.68 -8.53 15.86
CA ASP A 347 22.62 -8.45 17.01
C ASP A 347 21.98 -8.89 18.33
N ASN A 348 20.67 -8.66 18.50
CA ASN A 348 19.89 -9.11 19.65
C ASN A 348 19.46 -10.59 19.57
N GLY A 349 19.84 -11.31 18.50
CA GLY A 349 19.54 -12.73 18.32
C GLY A 349 18.08 -13.05 18.01
N LEU A 350 17.28 -12.05 17.58
CA LEU A 350 15.91 -12.26 17.10
C LEU A 350 15.92 -12.94 15.72
N TYR A 351 16.93 -12.63 14.92
CA TYR A 351 17.20 -13.21 13.61
C TYR A 351 18.68 -13.52 13.45
N MET A 352 19.01 -14.45 12.57
CA MET A 352 20.39 -14.81 12.27
C MET A 352 20.99 -13.95 11.16
N ILE A 353 20.17 -13.55 10.18
CA ILE A 353 20.63 -12.86 8.97
C ILE A 353 19.58 -11.85 8.51
N ALA A 354 20.04 -10.71 8.00
CA ALA A 354 19.24 -9.71 7.32
C ALA A 354 19.71 -9.51 5.88
N PHE A 355 18.76 -9.29 4.97
CA PHE A 355 19.01 -8.89 3.58
C PHE A 355 18.37 -7.53 3.32
N THR A 356 19.15 -6.59 2.83
CA THR A 356 18.67 -5.30 2.31
C THR A 356 18.64 -5.34 0.79
N LEU A 357 17.56 -4.81 0.21
CA LEU A 357 17.31 -4.85 -1.23
C LEU A 357 17.15 -3.44 -1.79
N HIS A 358 17.51 -3.26 -3.04
CA HIS A 358 17.08 -2.08 -3.78
C HIS A 358 15.55 -2.11 -3.97
N ALA A 359 14.92 -0.96 -3.90
CA ALA A 359 13.48 -0.86 -4.17
C ALA A 359 13.17 -1.23 -5.62
N VAL A 360 12.10 -1.97 -5.83
CA VAL A 360 11.56 -2.20 -7.18
C VAL A 360 11.24 -0.85 -7.81
N THR A 361 11.63 -0.64 -9.05
CA THR A 361 11.33 0.60 -9.77
C THR A 361 9.90 0.60 -10.32
N VAL A 362 9.35 1.79 -10.56
CA VAL A 362 8.02 1.92 -11.18
C VAL A 362 8.00 1.28 -12.58
N ASP A 363 9.10 1.39 -13.34
CA ASP A 363 9.21 0.77 -14.66
C ASP A 363 9.22 -0.77 -14.58
N GLN A 364 9.88 -1.36 -13.57
CA GLN A 364 9.81 -2.80 -13.33
C GLN A 364 8.38 -3.25 -12.96
N LEU A 365 7.68 -2.48 -12.12
CA LEU A 365 6.29 -2.75 -11.78
C LEU A 365 5.40 -2.74 -13.02
N ILE A 366 5.54 -1.71 -13.86
CA ILE A 366 4.79 -1.57 -15.11
C ILE A 366 5.11 -2.74 -16.07
N LYS A 367 6.40 -3.08 -16.25
CA LYS A 367 6.82 -4.18 -17.12
C LYS A 367 6.19 -5.51 -16.70
N VAL A 368 6.21 -5.82 -15.40
CA VAL A 368 5.59 -7.05 -14.87
C VAL A 368 4.09 -7.06 -15.14
N ALA A 369 3.41 -5.94 -14.87
CA ALA A 369 1.96 -5.83 -15.07
C ALA A 369 1.58 -5.86 -16.56
N ASP A 370 2.38 -5.27 -17.46
CA ASP A 370 2.17 -5.29 -18.91
C ASP A 370 2.31 -6.69 -19.51
N GLU A 371 3.21 -7.50 -18.97
CA GLU A 371 3.36 -8.91 -19.34
C GLU A 371 2.31 -9.83 -18.68
N ASN A 372 1.36 -9.29 -17.91
CA ASN A 372 0.39 -10.03 -17.10
C ASN A 372 1.05 -11.06 -16.16
N LYS A 373 2.25 -10.76 -15.72
CA LYS A 373 3.00 -11.54 -14.72
C LYS A 373 2.73 -11.03 -13.31
N VAL A 374 3.23 -11.77 -12.32
CA VAL A 374 3.03 -11.51 -10.90
C VAL A 374 4.38 -11.48 -10.20
N MET A 375 4.59 -10.48 -9.37
CA MET A 375 5.77 -10.38 -8.51
C MET A 375 5.73 -11.37 -7.35
N PRO A 376 6.88 -11.79 -6.82
CA PRO A 376 6.94 -12.47 -5.54
C PRO A 376 6.23 -11.67 -4.44
N PRO A 377 5.75 -12.32 -3.37
CA PRO A 377 5.09 -11.61 -2.27
C PRO A 377 6.04 -10.63 -1.59
N LYS A 378 5.49 -9.49 -1.14
CA LYS A 378 6.26 -8.46 -0.43
C LYS A 378 7.43 -7.90 -1.28
N SER A 379 7.19 -7.68 -2.58
CA SER A 379 8.16 -7.06 -3.50
C SER A 379 8.19 -5.54 -3.39
N THR A 380 7.04 -4.91 -3.10
CA THR A 380 6.91 -3.45 -3.10
C THR A 380 6.33 -2.94 -1.79
N TRP A 381 6.91 -1.88 -1.24
CA TRP A 381 6.30 -1.04 -0.23
C TRP A 381 5.96 0.31 -0.87
N ILE A 382 4.69 0.57 -1.07
CA ILE A 382 4.25 1.75 -1.80
C ILE A 382 3.89 2.88 -0.84
N GLU A 383 4.37 4.07 -1.17
CA GLU A 383 3.97 5.33 -0.53
C GLU A 383 3.44 6.33 -1.58
N PRO A 384 2.47 7.18 -1.18
CA PRO A 384 1.96 7.37 0.18
C PRO A 384 0.96 6.28 0.59
N LYS A 385 0.79 6.07 1.90
CA LYS A 385 -0.39 5.39 2.45
C LYS A 385 -1.50 6.41 2.64
N PHE A 386 -2.76 5.99 2.49
CA PHE A 386 -3.90 6.88 2.58
C PHE A 386 -4.61 6.76 3.93
N LEU A 387 -5.19 7.87 4.37
CA LEU A 387 -6.06 7.89 5.53
C LEU A 387 -7.40 7.23 5.20
N VAL A 388 -7.91 6.47 6.14
CA VAL A 388 -9.26 5.89 6.10
C VAL A 388 -10.24 6.89 6.71
N GLY A 389 -11.40 7.04 6.09
CA GLY A 389 -12.43 7.98 6.55
C GLY A 389 -12.21 9.43 6.11
N LEU A 390 -11.22 9.71 5.25
CA LEU A 390 -11.01 11.04 4.69
C LEU A 390 -12.07 11.37 3.62
N LEU A 391 -12.20 10.48 2.66
CA LEU A 391 -13.27 10.48 1.66
C LEU A 391 -13.88 9.08 1.63
N THR A 392 -15.13 8.97 2.02
CA THR A 392 -15.83 7.68 2.09
C THR A 392 -16.91 7.63 1.03
N ASN A 393 -16.87 6.62 0.19
CA ASN A 393 -17.95 6.29 -0.73
C ASN A 393 -19.00 5.42 0.00
N ARG A 394 -20.27 5.81 -0.10
CA ARG A 394 -21.39 4.96 0.32
C ARG A 394 -21.84 4.08 -0.84
N ILE A 395 -21.71 2.79 -0.66
CA ILE A 395 -22.21 1.77 -1.60
C ILE A 395 -23.72 1.63 -1.31
N THR A 396 -24.54 2.00 -2.27
CA THR A 396 -26.01 1.95 -2.20
C THR A 396 -26.54 0.72 -2.93
#